data_555d4863656d02c9b29bf617784dad04
#
_entry.id   555d4863656d02c9b29bf617784dad04
#
_cell.length_a   1.000
_cell.length_b   1.000
_cell.length_c   1.000
_cell.angle_alpha   90.00
_cell.angle_beta   90.00
_cell.angle_gamma   90.00
#
_symmetry.space_group_name_H-M   'P 1'
#
loop_
_entity.id
_entity.type
_entity.pdbx_description
1 polymer ?
#
loop_
_entity_poly.entity_id
_entity_poly.type
_entity_poly.pdbx_seq_one_letter_code
_entity_poly.pdbx_strand_id
1 'polypeptide(L)'
;MKKKLFFSFCFLFFIGVISCSDDIASDKENETEQGADKEEGNGEPTTPITMEAVKFAAFPGAEGHGRNATGGRGGKVHIVTSLADDGTKGTLRYGIEKVSGARTIVFQVSGIIHLKKELKIREGNLTIAGQTAPGDGICLAGWPVSLGDNVDNVIVRFLRFRMGDKEKGISADGADAFGGRYGKNIIIDHCSMSWCTDECVSFYNNENFTLQWCIISESLRLSGHTKGPHGYGGIWGGMKASFHHNLMANHDSRNPRLGPGTKSTKDNEIVDMRNNVIYNWCGNSCYGGEAMHVNIVNNYYKPGPATPTGTSKRGRIIAIDKKTSDSDKQSYPCLLYTSPSPRD
;
A
#
# COMPACT_ATOMS: atom_id res chain seq x y z
N MET A 1 -0.91 50.09 -26.11
CA MET A 1 -0.44 49.11 -27.09
C MET A 1 0.95 48.63 -26.67
N LYS A 2 1.06 47.47 -26.03
CA LYS A 2 2.32 46.77 -25.76
C LYS A 2 2.14 45.29 -26.15
N LYS A 3 2.85 44.87 -27.21
CA LYS A 3 2.87 43.51 -27.73
C LYS A 3 3.65 42.64 -26.77
N LYS A 4 3.05 41.51 -26.34
CA LYS A 4 3.73 40.42 -25.65
C LYS A 4 4.22 39.41 -26.68
N LEU A 5 5.51 39.15 -26.67
CA LEU A 5 6.20 38.16 -27.48
C LEU A 5 6.06 36.79 -26.80
N PHE A 6 5.48 35.83 -27.49
CA PHE A 6 5.44 34.44 -27.07
C PHE A 6 6.69 33.72 -27.61
N PHE A 7 7.53 33.21 -26.74
CA PHE A 7 8.60 32.29 -27.12
C PHE A 7 8.08 30.85 -26.95
N SER A 8 7.93 30.19 -28.08
CA SER A 8 7.65 28.75 -28.13
C SER A 8 8.97 28.01 -28.15
N PHE A 9 9.24 27.22 -27.10
CA PHE A 9 10.40 26.32 -27.05
C PHE A 9 9.94 24.93 -27.51
N CYS A 10 10.34 24.57 -28.71
CA CYS A 10 10.15 23.24 -29.28
C CYS A 10 11.33 22.36 -28.84
N PHE A 11 11.11 21.37 -27.97
CA PHE A 11 12.09 20.33 -27.63
C PHE A 11 11.89 19.15 -28.58
N LEU A 12 12.82 18.99 -29.51
CA LEU A 12 12.94 17.79 -30.34
C LEU A 12 13.64 16.68 -29.51
N PHE A 13 12.91 15.64 -29.21
CA PHE A 13 13.50 14.39 -28.69
C PHE A 13 13.95 13.52 -29.89
N PHE A 14 15.25 13.30 -29.97
CA PHE A 14 15.85 12.30 -30.85
C PHE A 14 15.69 10.92 -30.18
N ILE A 15 14.90 10.06 -30.77
CA ILE A 15 14.85 8.64 -30.40
C ILE A 15 15.88 7.91 -31.24
N GLY A 16 16.99 7.53 -30.60
CA GLY A 16 17.96 6.63 -31.17
C GLY A 16 17.47 5.18 -31.09
N VAL A 17 17.13 4.60 -32.23
CA VAL A 17 16.87 3.16 -32.34
C VAL A 17 18.21 2.45 -32.50
N ILE A 18 18.61 1.67 -31.49
CA ILE A 18 19.73 0.74 -31.60
C ILE A 18 19.15 -0.60 -32.05
N SER A 19 19.45 -0.94 -33.31
CA SER A 19 19.17 -2.27 -33.87
C SER A 19 20.37 -3.17 -33.54
N CYS A 20 20.18 -4.22 -32.78
CA CYS A 20 21.12 -5.33 -32.70
C CYS A 20 20.73 -6.37 -33.74
N SER A 21 21.59 -6.59 -34.70
CA SER A 21 21.51 -7.70 -35.64
C SER A 21 22.25 -8.89 -35.04
N ASP A 22 21.57 -10.02 -34.91
CA ASP A 22 22.13 -11.31 -34.55
C ASP A 22 22.79 -11.92 -35.79
N ASP A 23 24.12 -12.08 -35.75
CA ASP A 23 24.85 -12.94 -36.70
C ASP A 23 24.91 -14.36 -36.11
N ILE A 24 24.19 -15.26 -36.78
CA ILE A 24 24.29 -16.71 -36.54
C ILE A 24 25.41 -17.23 -37.40
N ALA A 25 26.54 -17.60 -36.77
CA ALA A 25 27.57 -18.40 -37.40
C ALA A 25 27.31 -19.88 -37.14
N SER A 26 27.09 -20.60 -38.23
CA SER A 26 27.03 -22.06 -38.27
C SER A 26 28.42 -22.62 -38.42
N ASP A 27 28.89 -23.46 -37.48
CA ASP A 27 30.02 -24.35 -37.71
C ASP A 27 29.58 -25.80 -37.63
N LYS A 28 29.90 -26.50 -38.72
CA LYS A 28 29.69 -27.93 -38.94
C LYS A 28 30.79 -28.76 -38.35
N GLU A 29 30.38 -29.88 -37.77
CA GLU A 29 30.94 -31.21 -37.74
C GLU A 29 32.48 -31.45 -37.76
N ASN A 30 32.92 -32.21 -36.76
CA ASN A 30 33.83 -33.33 -36.99
C ASN A 30 33.68 -34.42 -35.91
N GLU A 31 33.20 -35.57 -36.36
CA GLU A 31 33.19 -36.85 -35.63
C GLU A 31 34.63 -37.39 -35.52
N THR A 32 35.01 -37.86 -34.34
CA THR A 32 36.01 -38.93 -34.19
C THR A 32 35.64 -39.79 -32.99
N GLU A 33 35.27 -41.02 -33.28
CA GLU A 33 35.21 -42.12 -32.33
C GLU A 33 36.58 -42.42 -31.73
N GLN A 34 36.65 -42.75 -30.42
CA GLN A 34 37.32 -43.94 -29.86
C GLN A 34 37.36 -43.88 -28.31
N GLY A 35 37.06 -45.02 -27.69
CA GLY A 35 37.61 -45.39 -26.40
C GLY A 35 36.54 -45.66 -25.31
N ALA A 36 36.13 -46.94 -25.24
CA ALA A 36 35.38 -47.46 -24.11
C ALA A 36 36.30 -47.62 -22.90
N ASP A 37 35.98 -46.97 -21.78
CA ASP A 37 36.40 -47.43 -20.47
C ASP A 37 35.19 -47.44 -19.52
N LYS A 38 34.90 -48.62 -18.97
CA LYS A 38 33.88 -48.85 -17.96
C LYS A 38 34.46 -48.44 -16.61
N GLU A 39 33.93 -47.38 -16.04
CA GLU A 39 33.97 -47.17 -14.59
C GLU A 39 32.62 -47.43 -13.98
N GLU A 40 32.58 -48.43 -13.08
CA GLU A 40 31.47 -48.64 -12.15
C GLU A 40 31.45 -47.49 -11.13
N GLY A 41 30.57 -46.52 -11.34
CA GLY A 41 30.28 -45.48 -10.39
C GLY A 41 29.10 -45.86 -9.53
N ASN A 42 29.30 -46.03 -8.23
CA ASN A 42 28.28 -46.12 -7.20
C ASN A 42 27.30 -44.95 -7.30
N GLY A 43 26.12 -45.20 -7.83
CA GLY A 43 25.04 -44.22 -7.88
C GLY A 43 24.42 -44.01 -6.50
N GLU A 44 24.76 -42.92 -5.83
CA GLU A 44 23.92 -42.39 -4.75
C GLU A 44 22.53 -42.11 -5.31
N PRO A 45 21.44 -42.40 -4.55
CA PRO A 45 20.09 -42.12 -5.00
C PRO A 45 19.94 -40.59 -5.07
N THR A 46 19.85 -40.08 -6.31
CA THR A 46 19.49 -38.67 -6.55
C THR A 46 18.09 -38.45 -6.02
N THR A 47 17.98 -37.83 -4.86
CA THR A 47 16.70 -37.33 -4.33
C THR A 47 16.06 -36.45 -5.41
N PRO A 48 14.79 -36.67 -5.80
CA PRO A 48 14.14 -35.79 -6.77
C PRO A 48 14.20 -34.37 -6.29
N ILE A 49 14.79 -33.46 -7.05
CA ILE A 49 14.73 -32.02 -6.79
C ILE A 49 13.25 -31.65 -6.97
N THR A 50 12.52 -31.58 -5.88
CA THR A 50 11.19 -30.97 -5.86
C THR A 50 11.37 -29.51 -6.21
N MET A 51 11.01 -29.13 -7.44
CA MET A 51 10.92 -27.73 -7.82
C MET A 51 9.87 -27.08 -6.92
N GLU A 52 10.32 -26.25 -5.97
CA GLU A 52 9.39 -25.38 -5.26
C GLU A 52 8.62 -24.57 -6.30
N ALA A 53 7.29 -24.58 -6.20
CA ALA A 53 6.45 -23.81 -7.10
C ALA A 53 6.91 -22.35 -7.10
N VAL A 54 7.36 -21.85 -8.23
CA VAL A 54 7.83 -20.46 -8.38
C VAL A 54 6.69 -19.53 -8.01
N LYS A 55 6.81 -18.87 -6.86
CA LYS A 55 5.84 -17.86 -6.42
C LYS A 55 6.06 -16.60 -7.23
N PHE A 56 5.20 -16.35 -8.19
CA PHE A 56 5.22 -15.10 -8.93
C PHE A 56 4.80 -13.94 -8.04
N ALA A 57 5.49 -12.81 -8.17
CA ALA A 57 5.08 -11.56 -7.53
C ALA A 57 3.68 -11.13 -8.01
N ALA A 58 2.99 -10.34 -7.21
CA ALA A 58 1.66 -9.79 -7.54
C ALA A 58 1.66 -9.05 -8.88
N PHE A 59 2.72 -8.29 -9.13
CA PHE A 59 3.01 -7.56 -10.37
C PHE A 59 4.50 -7.18 -10.37
N PRO A 60 5.08 -6.77 -11.51
CA PRO A 60 6.44 -6.22 -11.55
C PRO A 60 6.59 -5.01 -10.61
N GLY A 61 7.56 -5.04 -9.70
CA GLY A 61 7.75 -4.01 -8.66
C GLY A 61 6.94 -4.22 -7.38
N ALA A 62 6.23 -5.34 -7.21
CA ALA A 62 5.63 -5.70 -5.93
C ALA A 62 6.72 -6.14 -4.94
N GLU A 63 6.78 -5.45 -3.79
CA GLU A 63 7.77 -5.68 -2.75
C GLU A 63 7.11 -5.92 -1.39
N GLY A 64 7.93 -6.19 -0.36
CA GLY A 64 7.45 -6.38 1.01
C GLY A 64 6.72 -7.70 1.24
N HIS A 65 6.06 -7.80 2.37
CA HIS A 65 5.45 -9.06 2.82
C HIS A 65 4.19 -9.44 2.02
N GLY A 66 3.47 -8.48 1.44
CA GLY A 66 2.30 -8.71 0.59
C GLY A 66 2.61 -9.01 -0.88
N ARG A 67 3.89 -9.04 -1.26
CA ARG A 67 4.33 -9.14 -2.67
C ARG A 67 3.85 -10.38 -3.43
N ASN A 68 3.47 -11.42 -2.72
CA ASN A 68 3.02 -12.68 -3.31
C ASN A 68 1.50 -12.80 -3.44
N ALA A 69 0.75 -11.72 -3.18
CA ALA A 69 -0.70 -11.71 -3.43
C ALA A 69 -0.99 -12.04 -4.90
N THR A 70 -1.90 -12.94 -5.13
CA THR A 70 -2.32 -13.32 -6.50
C THR A 70 -3.55 -12.56 -6.96
N GLY A 71 -4.30 -11.98 -6.02
CA GLY A 71 -5.50 -11.22 -6.32
C GLY A 71 -6.51 -12.02 -7.13
N GLY A 72 -7.03 -11.43 -8.18
CA GLY A 72 -7.98 -12.03 -9.10
C GLY A 72 -7.38 -12.85 -10.24
N ARG A 73 -6.09 -13.21 -10.16
CA ARG A 73 -5.39 -13.92 -11.25
C ARG A 73 -6.11 -15.23 -11.60
N GLY A 74 -6.30 -15.47 -12.92
CA GLY A 74 -6.99 -16.66 -13.44
C GLY A 74 -8.51 -16.62 -13.30
N GLY A 75 -9.07 -15.57 -12.70
CA GLY A 75 -10.50 -15.42 -12.49
C GLY A 75 -11.22 -14.62 -13.56
N LYS A 76 -12.43 -14.19 -13.24
CA LYS A 76 -13.29 -13.38 -14.11
C LYS A 76 -12.73 -11.97 -14.29
N VAL A 77 -13.01 -11.34 -15.44
CA VAL A 77 -12.75 -9.92 -15.66
C VAL A 77 -14.07 -9.16 -15.60
N HIS A 78 -14.14 -8.14 -14.75
CA HIS A 78 -15.25 -7.19 -14.71
C HIS A 78 -14.78 -5.83 -15.24
N ILE A 79 -15.45 -5.33 -16.27
CA ILE A 79 -15.11 -4.05 -16.89
C ILE A 79 -16.05 -2.98 -16.34
N VAL A 80 -15.48 -1.95 -15.73
CA VAL A 80 -16.23 -0.78 -15.26
C VAL A 80 -16.42 0.18 -16.44
N THR A 81 -17.66 0.36 -16.84
CA THR A 81 -18.08 1.20 -17.96
C THR A 81 -18.91 2.41 -17.53
N SER A 82 -19.20 2.52 -16.21
CA SER A 82 -20.01 3.59 -15.65
C SER A 82 -19.40 4.10 -14.34
N LEU A 83 -19.47 5.41 -14.13
CA LEU A 83 -19.08 6.06 -12.87
C LEU A 83 -20.21 6.09 -11.83
N ALA A 84 -21.38 5.53 -12.14
CA ALA A 84 -22.46 5.41 -11.17
C ALA A 84 -22.09 4.45 -10.01
N ASP A 85 -22.70 4.67 -8.83
CA ASP A 85 -22.55 3.81 -7.64
C ASP A 85 -23.88 3.21 -7.24
N ASP A 86 -24.64 2.67 -8.19
CA ASP A 86 -25.95 2.08 -7.99
C ASP A 86 -25.97 0.54 -7.92
N GLY A 87 -24.80 -0.09 -8.11
CA GLY A 87 -24.66 -1.55 -8.07
C GLY A 87 -25.21 -2.26 -9.32
N THR A 88 -25.48 -1.55 -10.40
CA THR A 88 -25.85 -2.14 -11.69
C THR A 88 -24.63 -2.68 -12.42
N LYS A 89 -24.84 -3.61 -13.36
CA LYS A 89 -23.75 -4.18 -14.19
C LYS A 89 -22.98 -3.07 -14.91
N GLY A 90 -21.64 -3.14 -14.84
CA GLY A 90 -20.77 -2.11 -15.40
C GLY A 90 -20.32 -1.07 -14.38
N THR A 91 -20.81 -1.10 -13.13
CA THR A 91 -20.31 -0.24 -12.05
C THR A 91 -19.22 -0.92 -11.23
N LEU A 92 -18.37 -0.14 -10.56
CA LEU A 92 -17.35 -0.67 -9.64
C LEU A 92 -18.00 -1.49 -8.51
N ARG A 93 -19.08 -0.96 -7.91
CA ARG A 93 -19.81 -1.64 -6.83
C ARG A 93 -20.32 -3.00 -7.25
N TYR A 94 -20.83 -3.14 -8.47
CA TYR A 94 -21.23 -4.46 -9.01
C TYR A 94 -20.07 -5.44 -9.04
N GLY A 95 -18.92 -5.01 -9.55
CA GLY A 95 -17.71 -5.85 -9.62
C GLY A 95 -17.21 -6.32 -8.25
N ILE A 96 -17.38 -5.49 -7.22
CA ILE A 96 -16.98 -5.80 -5.85
C ILE A 96 -18.02 -6.67 -5.12
N GLU A 97 -19.32 -6.31 -5.21
CA GLU A 97 -20.36 -6.90 -4.36
C GLU A 97 -21.13 -8.05 -5.05
N LYS A 98 -21.13 -8.15 -6.38
CA LYS A 98 -21.96 -9.11 -7.14
C LYS A 98 -21.17 -10.12 -7.97
N VAL A 99 -19.93 -9.82 -8.32
CA VAL A 99 -19.06 -10.78 -9.01
C VAL A 99 -18.31 -11.60 -7.97
N SER A 100 -18.68 -12.84 -7.78
CA SER A 100 -18.06 -13.76 -6.81
C SER A 100 -16.86 -14.52 -7.37
N GLY A 101 -16.02 -15.01 -6.45
CA GLY A 101 -14.80 -15.75 -6.72
C GLY A 101 -13.65 -14.87 -7.19
N ALA A 102 -12.61 -15.51 -7.75
CA ALA A 102 -11.44 -14.79 -8.26
C ALA A 102 -11.85 -13.83 -9.39
N ARG A 103 -11.47 -12.54 -9.27
CA ARG A 103 -11.87 -11.53 -10.23
C ARG A 103 -10.91 -10.35 -10.32
N THR A 104 -10.74 -9.85 -11.52
CA THR A 104 -9.99 -8.61 -11.80
C THR A 104 -10.96 -7.55 -12.31
N ILE A 105 -10.96 -6.40 -11.66
CA ILE A 105 -11.74 -5.22 -12.05
C ILE A 105 -10.83 -4.29 -12.84
N VAL A 106 -11.24 -3.97 -14.07
CA VAL A 106 -10.57 -3.04 -14.98
C VAL A 106 -11.54 -1.91 -15.36
N PHE A 107 -11.00 -0.79 -15.82
CA PHE A 107 -11.80 0.41 -16.08
C PHE A 107 -11.70 0.84 -17.53
N GLN A 108 -12.83 1.10 -18.14
CA GLN A 108 -12.97 1.68 -19.48
C GLN A 108 -13.33 3.17 -19.43
N VAL A 109 -13.58 3.68 -18.23
CA VAL A 109 -13.93 5.06 -17.92
C VAL A 109 -12.95 5.67 -16.94
N SER A 110 -12.86 6.99 -16.91
CA SER A 110 -12.13 7.75 -15.90
C SER A 110 -13.01 8.82 -15.27
N GLY A 111 -12.69 9.21 -14.05
CA GLY A 111 -13.42 10.26 -13.35
C GLY A 111 -13.67 9.95 -11.89
N ILE A 112 -14.68 10.60 -11.32
CA ILE A 112 -15.05 10.48 -9.91
C ILE A 112 -16.27 9.58 -9.79
N ILE A 113 -16.13 8.51 -9.03
CA ILE A 113 -17.26 7.69 -8.57
C ILE A 113 -17.70 8.27 -7.22
N HIS A 114 -18.83 8.99 -7.21
CA HIS A 114 -19.44 9.44 -5.97
C HIS A 114 -20.17 8.28 -5.30
N LEU A 115 -19.55 7.74 -4.25
CA LEU A 115 -20.12 6.63 -3.48
C LEU A 115 -21.39 7.09 -2.79
N LYS A 116 -22.44 6.25 -2.77
CA LYS A 116 -23.71 6.50 -2.10
C LYS A 116 -23.76 5.94 -0.67
N LYS A 117 -22.80 5.09 -0.34
CA LYS A 117 -22.58 4.46 0.97
C LYS A 117 -21.19 3.88 1.03
N GLU A 118 -20.74 3.48 2.21
CA GLU A 118 -19.48 2.75 2.37
C GLU A 118 -19.33 1.66 1.28
N LEU A 119 -18.15 1.60 0.67
CA LEU A 119 -17.78 0.55 -0.26
C LEU A 119 -16.94 -0.49 0.47
N LYS A 120 -17.60 -1.54 0.97
CA LYS A 120 -16.95 -2.60 1.73
C LYS A 120 -16.63 -3.80 0.86
N ILE A 121 -15.35 -4.13 0.74
CA ILE A 121 -14.86 -5.32 0.05
C ILE A 121 -14.95 -6.49 1.03
N ARG A 122 -15.89 -7.41 0.82
CA ARG A 122 -16.15 -8.55 1.72
C ARG A 122 -15.58 -9.87 1.22
N GLU A 123 -15.17 -9.92 -0.04
CA GLU A 123 -14.71 -11.14 -0.69
C GLU A 123 -13.34 -10.90 -1.34
N GLY A 124 -12.38 -11.73 -0.97
CA GLY A 124 -11.01 -11.68 -1.48
C GLY A 124 -10.84 -12.23 -2.88
N ASN A 125 -9.63 -12.71 -3.19
CA ASN A 125 -9.24 -13.11 -4.55
C ASN A 125 -9.58 -12.02 -5.58
N LEU A 126 -9.24 -10.77 -5.25
CA LEU A 126 -9.65 -9.58 -5.99
C LEU A 126 -8.44 -8.77 -6.42
N THR A 127 -8.42 -8.37 -7.68
CA THR A 127 -7.55 -7.30 -8.18
C THR A 127 -8.40 -6.12 -8.65
N ILE A 128 -8.11 -4.91 -8.11
CA ILE A 128 -8.66 -3.66 -8.66
C ILE A 128 -7.53 -2.94 -9.37
N ALA A 129 -7.58 -2.96 -10.69
CA ALA A 129 -6.51 -2.48 -11.57
C ALA A 129 -6.81 -1.04 -12.06
N GLY A 130 -6.68 -0.05 -11.17
CA GLY A 130 -6.97 1.36 -11.48
C GLY A 130 -6.12 1.93 -12.62
N GLN A 131 -4.93 1.39 -12.87
CA GLN A 131 -4.04 1.79 -13.98
C GLN A 131 -4.63 1.50 -15.38
N THR A 132 -5.70 0.75 -15.47
CA THR A 132 -6.38 0.49 -16.75
C THR A 132 -7.34 1.61 -17.15
N ALA A 133 -7.67 2.49 -16.21
CA ALA A 133 -8.54 3.63 -16.49
C ALA A 133 -7.84 4.63 -17.42
N PRO A 134 -8.55 5.16 -18.42
CA PRO A 134 -8.01 6.21 -19.29
C PRO A 134 -7.81 7.54 -18.54
N GLY A 135 -7.12 8.49 -19.15
CA GLY A 135 -6.96 9.86 -18.68
C GLY A 135 -6.45 9.94 -17.24
N ASP A 136 -7.15 10.68 -16.39
CA ASP A 136 -6.74 10.94 -15.00
C ASP A 136 -7.07 9.79 -14.02
N GLY A 137 -7.53 8.65 -14.49
CA GLY A 137 -7.84 7.49 -13.66
C GLY A 137 -9.13 7.63 -12.83
N ILE A 138 -9.24 6.84 -11.77
CA ILE A 138 -10.45 6.74 -10.94
C ILE A 138 -10.24 7.37 -9.56
N CYS A 139 -11.22 8.16 -9.14
CA CYS A 139 -11.35 8.69 -7.79
C CYS A 139 -12.63 8.14 -7.14
N LEU A 140 -12.53 7.59 -5.93
CA LEU A 140 -13.65 7.19 -5.09
C LEU A 140 -13.88 8.29 -4.07
N ALA A 141 -15.06 8.91 -4.06
CA ALA A 141 -15.35 10.06 -3.23
C ALA A 141 -16.64 9.91 -2.45
N GLY A 142 -16.73 10.63 -1.32
CA GLY A 142 -17.94 10.80 -0.53
C GLY A 142 -18.08 9.85 0.66
N TRP A 143 -17.63 8.62 0.56
CA TRP A 143 -17.78 7.61 1.61
C TRP A 143 -16.49 6.82 1.84
N PRO A 144 -16.34 6.21 3.04
CA PRO A 144 -15.23 5.29 3.32
C PRO A 144 -15.19 4.10 2.36
N VAL A 145 -13.96 3.62 2.13
CA VAL A 145 -13.74 2.32 1.49
C VAL A 145 -13.04 1.41 2.50
N SER A 146 -13.48 0.16 2.62
CA SER A 146 -12.88 -0.75 3.59
C SER A 146 -12.74 -2.17 3.05
N LEU A 147 -11.72 -2.88 3.53
CA LEU A 147 -11.69 -4.33 3.50
C LEU A 147 -12.47 -4.86 4.69
N GLY A 148 -13.35 -5.81 4.46
CA GLY A 148 -14.02 -6.55 5.54
C GLY A 148 -13.02 -7.40 6.32
N ASP A 149 -13.39 -7.81 7.52
CA ASP A 149 -12.58 -8.72 8.33
C ASP A 149 -12.41 -10.06 7.61
N ASN A 150 -11.21 -10.64 7.71
CA ASN A 150 -10.83 -11.91 7.11
C ASN A 150 -10.85 -11.93 5.57
N VAL A 151 -10.80 -10.78 4.92
CA VAL A 151 -10.64 -10.71 3.46
C VAL A 151 -9.20 -11.07 3.10
N ASP A 152 -9.04 -12.03 2.21
CA ASP A 152 -7.75 -12.58 1.81
C ASP A 152 -7.47 -12.36 0.33
N ASN A 153 -6.18 -12.18 0.02
CA ASN A 153 -5.68 -12.17 -1.35
C ASN A 153 -6.25 -11.01 -2.20
N VAL A 154 -5.82 -9.78 -1.88
CA VAL A 154 -6.30 -8.55 -2.54
C VAL A 154 -5.15 -7.72 -3.08
N ILE A 155 -5.31 -7.25 -4.31
CA ILE A 155 -4.43 -6.29 -4.97
C ILE A 155 -5.24 -5.04 -5.33
N VAL A 156 -4.83 -3.87 -4.83
CA VAL A 156 -5.45 -2.57 -5.18
C VAL A 156 -4.38 -1.63 -5.69
N ARG A 157 -4.57 -1.10 -6.91
CA ARG A 157 -3.57 -0.25 -7.55
C ARG A 157 -4.18 0.98 -8.24
N PHE A 158 -3.45 2.10 -8.16
CA PHE A 158 -3.71 3.34 -8.91
C PHE A 158 -5.12 3.92 -8.71
N LEU A 159 -5.60 3.92 -7.47
CA LEU A 159 -6.86 4.56 -7.10
C LEU A 159 -6.63 5.77 -6.19
N ARG A 160 -7.54 6.73 -6.29
CA ARG A 160 -7.61 7.89 -5.39
C ARG A 160 -8.84 7.74 -4.49
N PHE A 161 -8.64 7.89 -3.18
CA PHE A 161 -9.70 7.85 -2.17
C PHE A 161 -9.84 9.25 -1.59
N ARG A 162 -11.01 9.87 -1.74
CA ARG A 162 -11.33 11.22 -1.30
C ARG A 162 -12.65 11.21 -0.55
N MET A 163 -12.61 10.67 0.68
CA MET A 163 -13.82 10.45 1.47
C MET A 163 -14.60 11.75 1.68
N GLY A 164 -13.95 12.76 2.24
CA GLY A 164 -14.62 14.01 2.57
C GLY A 164 -15.51 13.89 3.81
N ASP A 165 -16.21 14.98 4.13
CA ASP A 165 -17.09 15.13 5.30
C ASP A 165 -18.49 15.67 4.93
N LYS A 166 -18.84 15.65 3.65
CA LYS A 166 -20.07 16.29 3.15
C LYS A 166 -21.27 15.37 3.10
N GLU A 167 -21.07 14.06 3.10
CA GLU A 167 -22.15 13.10 2.99
C GLU A 167 -22.90 12.96 4.33
N LYS A 168 -24.22 13.07 4.26
CA LYS A 168 -25.08 12.90 5.45
C LYS A 168 -25.10 11.44 5.87
N GLY A 169 -24.95 11.19 7.16
CA GLY A 169 -25.00 9.85 7.74
C GLY A 169 -23.65 9.18 7.91
N ILE A 170 -22.55 9.79 7.48
CA ILE A 170 -21.22 9.35 7.90
C ILE A 170 -21.01 9.78 9.34
N SER A 171 -20.70 8.82 10.22
CA SER A 171 -20.11 9.16 11.51
C SER A 171 -18.68 9.62 11.29
N ALA A 172 -18.30 10.79 11.79
CA ALA A 172 -16.93 11.25 11.75
C ALA A 172 -15.99 10.37 12.60
N ASP A 173 -16.55 9.64 13.56
CA ASP A 173 -15.81 8.76 14.45
C ASP A 173 -15.53 7.42 13.74
N GLY A 174 -14.23 7.11 13.55
CA GLY A 174 -13.77 5.87 12.93
C GLY A 174 -14.00 5.78 11.42
N ALA A 175 -14.19 6.90 10.73
CA ALA A 175 -14.36 6.91 9.28
C ALA A 175 -13.01 7.16 8.57
N ASP A 176 -12.41 6.06 8.14
CA ASP A 176 -11.15 6.04 7.40
C ASP A 176 -11.37 6.19 5.90
N ALA A 177 -10.45 6.87 5.22
CA ALA A 177 -10.55 6.96 3.77
C ALA A 177 -10.38 5.59 3.10
N PHE A 178 -9.41 4.79 3.59
CA PHE A 178 -9.23 3.39 3.21
C PHE A 178 -8.59 2.60 4.35
N GLY A 179 -9.22 1.51 4.76
CA GLY A 179 -8.75 0.71 5.88
C GLY A 179 -9.14 -0.76 5.80
N GLY A 180 -8.57 -1.58 6.71
CA GLY A 180 -8.91 -3.00 6.81
C GLY A 180 -8.10 -3.74 7.87
N ARG A 181 -8.67 -4.81 8.41
CA ARG A 181 -8.08 -5.62 9.49
C ARG A 181 -8.35 -7.09 9.26
N TYR A 182 -7.51 -7.92 9.92
CA TYR A 182 -7.66 -9.38 9.97
C TYR A 182 -7.64 -10.06 8.59
N GLY A 183 -7.17 -9.37 7.55
CA GLY A 183 -6.99 -9.94 6.22
C GLY A 183 -5.59 -10.51 6.02
N LYS A 184 -5.37 -11.21 4.89
CA LYS A 184 -4.08 -11.81 4.54
C LYS A 184 -3.73 -11.56 3.08
N ASN A 185 -2.41 -11.59 2.78
CA ASN A 185 -1.92 -11.53 1.40
C ASN A 185 -2.46 -10.32 0.63
N ILE A 186 -2.23 -9.13 1.16
CA ILE A 186 -2.80 -7.88 0.63
C ILE A 186 -1.65 -6.97 0.18
N ILE A 187 -1.78 -6.39 -1.01
CA ILE A 187 -0.88 -5.33 -1.48
C ILE A 187 -1.68 -4.15 -2.04
N ILE A 188 -1.34 -2.96 -1.54
CA ILE A 188 -1.89 -1.68 -1.97
C ILE A 188 -0.75 -0.86 -2.55
N ASP A 189 -0.89 -0.42 -3.80
CA ASP A 189 0.20 0.12 -4.57
C ASP A 189 -0.22 1.35 -5.39
N HIS A 190 0.59 2.42 -5.38
CA HIS A 190 0.36 3.64 -6.16
C HIS A 190 -1.04 4.25 -5.94
N CYS A 191 -1.55 4.20 -4.73
CA CYS A 191 -2.84 4.82 -4.37
C CYS A 191 -2.64 6.15 -3.65
N SER A 192 -3.67 6.99 -3.62
CA SER A 192 -3.67 8.18 -2.77
C SER A 192 -4.93 8.27 -1.93
N MET A 193 -4.76 8.55 -0.64
CA MET A 193 -5.81 8.61 0.37
C MET A 193 -5.78 9.96 1.07
N SER A 194 -6.92 10.66 1.06
CA SER A 194 -7.04 11.99 1.67
C SER A 194 -8.47 12.27 2.13
N TRP A 195 -8.59 13.33 2.96
CA TRP A 195 -9.86 13.88 3.40
C TRP A 195 -10.69 12.92 4.27
N CYS A 196 -10.01 12.12 5.06
CA CYS A 196 -10.62 11.31 6.11
C CYS A 196 -11.08 12.17 7.29
N THR A 197 -12.01 11.65 8.07
CA THR A 197 -12.48 12.31 9.30
C THR A 197 -11.88 11.70 10.56
N ASP A 198 -11.33 10.49 10.48
CA ASP A 198 -10.49 9.85 11.49
C ASP A 198 -9.10 9.55 10.88
N GLU A 199 -8.81 8.38 10.35
CA GLU A 199 -7.55 8.08 9.68
C GLU A 199 -7.68 8.07 8.15
N CYS A 200 -6.59 8.46 7.46
CA CYS A 200 -6.56 8.29 6.00
C CYS A 200 -6.32 6.84 5.60
N VAL A 201 -5.42 6.13 6.32
CA VAL A 201 -5.06 4.74 5.99
C VAL A 201 -4.77 3.94 7.24
N SER A 202 -5.66 3.05 7.63
CA SER A 202 -5.44 2.16 8.77
C SER A 202 -5.47 0.69 8.35
N PHE A 203 -4.30 0.05 8.40
CA PHE A 203 -4.13 -1.38 8.19
C PHE A 203 -3.33 -1.98 9.33
N TYR A 204 -3.97 -2.82 10.12
CA TYR A 204 -3.36 -3.51 11.25
C TYR A 204 -4.03 -4.87 11.49
N ASN A 205 -3.40 -5.74 12.27
CA ASN A 205 -3.84 -7.14 12.45
C ASN A 205 -3.95 -7.93 11.13
N ASN A 206 -3.34 -7.47 10.05
CA ASN A 206 -3.28 -8.19 8.80
C ASN A 206 -2.01 -9.05 8.76
N GLU A 207 -2.01 -10.09 7.93
CA GLU A 207 -0.86 -10.97 7.69
C GLU A 207 -0.38 -10.87 6.25
N ASN A 208 0.93 -10.80 6.03
CA ASN A 208 1.52 -10.65 4.69
C ASN A 208 0.93 -9.43 3.95
N PHE A 209 1.10 -8.25 4.54
CA PHE A 209 0.55 -7.00 4.04
C PHE A 209 1.65 -6.11 3.44
N THR A 210 1.33 -5.37 2.39
CA THR A 210 2.18 -4.29 1.87
C THR A 210 1.35 -3.06 1.50
N LEU A 211 1.81 -1.89 1.94
CA LEU A 211 1.40 -0.57 1.44
C LEU A 211 2.62 0.12 0.85
N GLN A 212 2.64 0.33 -0.46
CA GLN A 212 3.81 0.88 -1.14
C GLN A 212 3.44 1.99 -2.14
N TRP A 213 4.37 2.95 -2.31
CA TRP A 213 4.28 4.01 -3.31
C TRP A 213 2.98 4.82 -3.24
N CYS A 214 2.46 5.02 -2.03
CA CYS A 214 1.18 5.70 -1.79
C CYS A 214 1.39 7.12 -1.28
N ILE A 215 0.42 7.99 -1.55
CA ILE A 215 0.31 9.32 -0.97
C ILE A 215 -0.83 9.33 0.05
N ILE A 216 -0.52 9.64 1.29
CA ILE A 216 -1.44 9.69 2.42
C ILE A 216 -1.38 11.10 2.97
N SER A 217 -2.42 11.91 2.72
CA SER A 217 -2.30 13.32 3.04
C SER A 217 -3.63 14.02 3.33
N GLU A 218 -3.56 15.20 3.92
CA GLU A 218 -4.69 16.12 4.05
C GLU A 218 -5.90 15.50 4.78
N SER A 219 -5.69 14.92 5.97
CA SER A 219 -6.80 14.53 6.84
C SER A 219 -7.60 15.75 7.30
N LEU A 220 -8.91 15.63 7.46
CA LEU A 220 -9.80 16.71 7.84
C LEU A 220 -9.82 16.90 9.36
N ARG A 221 -9.04 17.83 9.87
CA ARG A 221 -8.86 18.05 11.31
C ARG A 221 -10.14 18.54 12.02
N LEU A 222 -10.98 19.32 11.34
CA LEU A 222 -12.21 19.91 11.88
C LEU A 222 -13.45 19.33 11.19
N SER A 223 -13.62 18.01 11.26
CA SER A 223 -14.66 17.27 10.55
C SER A 223 -15.84 16.85 11.42
N GLY A 224 -15.97 17.40 12.63
CA GLY A 224 -17.11 17.08 13.53
C GLY A 224 -16.94 15.79 14.33
N HIS A 225 -15.72 15.27 14.46
CA HIS A 225 -15.42 14.11 15.32
C HIS A 225 -15.76 14.43 16.79
N THR A 226 -16.40 13.49 17.51
CA THR A 226 -16.88 13.70 18.89
C THR A 226 -15.77 14.02 19.90
N LYS A 227 -14.53 13.58 19.63
CA LYS A 227 -13.34 13.91 20.44
C LYS A 227 -12.74 15.29 20.15
N GLY A 228 -13.40 16.12 19.35
CA GLY A 228 -12.89 17.43 18.92
C GLY A 228 -11.95 17.33 17.71
N PRO A 229 -10.97 18.24 17.56
CA PRO A 229 -10.07 18.24 16.43
C PRO A 229 -9.39 16.90 16.24
N HIS A 230 -9.64 16.27 15.08
CA HIS A 230 -9.22 14.92 14.71
C HIS A 230 -8.79 14.98 13.25
N GLY A 231 -7.99 14.09 12.79
CA GLY A 231 -7.50 14.10 11.41
C GLY A 231 -6.12 13.48 11.38
N TYR A 232 -6.10 12.18 11.21
CA TYR A 232 -4.91 11.37 11.44
C TYR A 232 -4.42 10.68 10.17
N GLY A 233 -3.12 10.37 10.16
CA GLY A 233 -2.51 9.65 9.05
C GLY A 233 -2.96 8.21 8.98
N GLY A 234 -2.65 7.41 10.00
CA GLY A 234 -3.08 6.02 10.01
C GLY A 234 -2.52 5.18 11.14
N ILE A 235 -3.16 4.03 11.36
CA ILE A 235 -2.69 2.98 12.24
C ILE A 235 -2.04 1.89 11.38
N TRP A 236 -0.75 1.64 11.59
CA TRP A 236 0.04 0.66 10.85
C TRP A 236 0.49 -0.47 11.77
N GLY A 237 0.19 -1.72 11.39
CA GLY A 237 0.55 -2.90 12.17
C GLY A 237 0.27 -4.18 11.42
N GLY A 238 0.54 -5.32 12.05
CA GLY A 238 0.21 -6.64 11.52
C GLY A 238 1.32 -7.66 11.63
N MET A 239 0.99 -8.91 11.37
CA MET A 239 1.90 -10.05 11.34
C MET A 239 2.56 -10.11 9.95
N LYS A 240 3.81 -9.64 9.84
CA LYS A 240 4.54 -9.45 8.58
C LYS A 240 3.88 -8.40 7.68
N ALA A 241 3.98 -7.13 8.09
CA ALA A 241 3.46 -5.97 7.35
C ALA A 241 4.60 -5.05 6.91
N SER A 242 4.58 -4.64 5.66
CA SER A 242 5.53 -3.69 5.06
C SER A 242 4.84 -2.40 4.65
N PHE A 243 5.45 -1.28 5.05
CA PHE A 243 5.00 0.06 4.67
C PHE A 243 6.20 0.82 4.12
N HIS A 244 6.28 1.00 2.81
CA HIS A 244 7.48 1.56 2.21
C HIS A 244 7.22 2.46 0.99
N HIS A 245 8.14 3.41 0.78
CA HIS A 245 8.08 4.39 -0.31
C HIS A 245 6.78 5.19 -0.32
N ASN A 246 6.22 5.49 0.85
CA ASN A 246 5.00 6.28 0.97
C ASN A 246 5.33 7.73 1.39
N LEU A 247 4.50 8.66 0.95
CA LEU A 247 4.43 10.00 1.50
C LEU A 247 3.26 10.08 2.49
N MET A 248 3.54 10.43 3.75
CA MET A 248 2.54 10.73 4.77
C MET A 248 2.69 12.20 5.17
N ALA A 249 1.69 13.03 4.90
CA ALA A 249 1.83 14.48 5.03
C ALA A 249 0.56 15.18 5.51
N ASN A 250 0.75 16.27 6.30
CA ASN A 250 -0.32 17.18 6.72
C ASN A 250 -1.41 16.49 7.57
N HIS A 251 -0.98 15.73 8.58
CA HIS A 251 -1.87 15.10 9.55
C HIS A 251 -1.63 15.68 10.95
N ASP A 252 -2.67 15.74 11.76
CA ASP A 252 -2.54 16.16 13.15
C ASP A 252 -1.68 15.17 13.94
N SER A 253 -1.96 13.87 13.81
CA SER A 253 -1.28 12.80 14.55
C SER A 253 -1.27 11.50 13.76
N ARG A 254 -0.78 10.41 14.36
CA ARG A 254 -0.69 9.06 13.74
C ARG A 254 0.07 9.08 12.42
N ASN A 255 1.34 9.55 12.48
CA ASN A 255 2.24 9.64 11.31
C ASN A 255 3.41 8.62 11.34
N PRO A 256 3.14 7.29 11.35
CA PRO A 256 1.90 6.62 11.74
C PRO A 256 1.79 6.39 13.25
N ARG A 257 0.66 5.87 13.74
CA ARG A 257 0.61 5.10 14.97
C ARG A 257 0.95 3.64 14.65
N LEU A 258 1.92 3.09 15.34
CA LEU A 258 2.28 1.67 15.23
C LEU A 258 1.40 0.83 16.15
N GLY A 259 0.67 -0.12 15.53
CA GLY A 259 -0.23 -1.03 16.24
C GLY A 259 -1.56 -0.42 16.70
N PRO A 260 -2.56 -1.26 17.00
CA PRO A 260 -3.92 -0.81 17.28
C PRO A 260 -4.09 -0.14 18.65
N GLY A 261 -3.19 -0.34 19.61
CA GLY A 261 -3.26 0.26 20.94
C GLY A 261 -2.51 -0.52 22.02
N THR A 262 -2.33 0.13 23.17
CA THR A 262 -1.47 -0.34 24.26
C THR A 262 -1.82 -1.73 24.81
N LYS A 263 -3.08 -2.17 24.64
CA LYS A 263 -3.55 -3.49 25.11
C LYS A 263 -3.71 -4.52 23.99
N SER A 264 -3.59 -4.11 22.74
CA SER A 264 -3.99 -4.92 21.58
C SER A 264 -2.83 -5.39 20.72
N THR A 265 -1.65 -4.76 20.83
CA THR A 265 -0.46 -5.21 20.10
C THR A 265 0.02 -6.56 20.60
N LYS A 266 0.52 -7.37 19.69
CA LYS A 266 0.99 -8.72 19.93
C LYS A 266 2.49 -8.80 19.69
N ASP A 267 3.15 -9.68 20.39
CA ASP A 267 4.59 -9.95 20.28
C ASP A 267 5.00 -10.64 18.96
N ASN A 268 4.02 -11.17 18.22
CA ASN A 268 4.25 -11.72 16.88
C ASN A 268 3.98 -10.72 15.75
N GLU A 269 3.67 -9.47 16.05
CA GLU A 269 3.57 -8.42 15.05
C GLU A 269 4.96 -8.00 14.56
N ILE A 270 5.17 -8.05 13.25
CA ILE A 270 6.42 -7.67 12.58
C ILE A 270 6.09 -6.60 11.55
N VAL A 271 6.56 -5.38 11.79
CA VAL A 271 6.36 -4.24 10.90
C VAL A 271 7.69 -3.77 10.33
N ASP A 272 7.74 -3.66 9.02
CA ASP A 272 8.87 -3.13 8.28
C ASP A 272 8.47 -1.79 7.63
N MET A 273 8.95 -0.69 8.20
CA MET A 273 8.67 0.67 7.77
C MET A 273 9.95 1.29 7.20
N ARG A 274 10.02 1.44 5.86
CA ARG A 274 11.24 1.91 5.21
C ARG A 274 11.01 2.88 4.05
N ASN A 275 11.98 3.76 3.82
CA ASN A 275 11.99 4.67 2.67
C ASN A 275 10.72 5.53 2.56
N ASN A 276 10.04 5.84 3.67
CA ASN A 276 8.89 6.72 3.66
C ASN A 276 9.31 8.17 3.92
N VAL A 277 8.51 9.10 3.43
CA VAL A 277 8.60 10.51 3.77
C VAL A 277 7.46 10.88 4.69
N ILE A 278 7.77 11.39 5.88
CA ILE A 278 6.81 11.88 6.86
C ILE A 278 6.98 13.38 6.99
N TYR A 279 5.95 14.15 6.65
CA TYR A 279 6.04 15.61 6.57
C TYR A 279 4.93 16.31 7.32
N ASN A 280 5.29 17.41 7.99
CA ASN A 280 4.37 18.43 8.52
C ASN A 280 3.30 17.87 9.48
N TRP A 281 3.70 17.06 10.46
CA TRP A 281 2.82 16.63 11.56
C TRP A 281 2.53 17.77 12.55
N CYS A 282 1.33 17.80 13.13
CA CYS A 282 0.95 18.78 14.13
C CYS A 282 1.19 18.23 15.57
N GLY A 283 0.47 17.19 15.95
CA GLY A 283 0.52 16.63 17.29
C GLY A 283 1.60 15.58 17.50
N ASN A 284 1.66 14.54 16.65
CA ASN A 284 2.64 13.49 16.75
C ASN A 284 3.18 13.06 15.38
N SER A 285 4.48 12.79 15.33
CA SER A 285 5.12 11.98 14.29
C SER A 285 4.75 10.50 14.46
N CYS A 286 5.70 9.58 14.30
CA CYS A 286 5.49 8.17 14.61
C CYS A 286 5.40 7.94 16.12
N TYR A 287 4.54 7.00 16.56
CA TYR A 287 4.48 6.57 17.96
C TYR A 287 3.79 5.22 18.12
N GLY A 288 3.87 4.63 19.31
CA GLY A 288 3.29 3.33 19.62
C GLY A 288 4.32 2.20 19.61
N GLY A 289 3.93 1.06 19.08
CA GLY A 289 4.78 -0.12 18.89
C GLY A 289 4.66 -1.16 19.99
N GLU A 290 4.32 -0.78 21.18
CA GLU A 290 4.15 -1.58 22.39
C GLU A 290 4.94 -2.91 22.39
N ALA A 291 4.32 -4.06 22.08
CA ALA A 291 4.98 -5.38 22.07
C ALA A 291 5.52 -5.83 20.70
N MET A 292 5.46 -4.95 19.70
CA MET A 292 5.76 -5.29 18.29
C MET A 292 7.26 -5.40 18.03
N HIS A 293 7.61 -6.11 16.95
CA HIS A 293 8.92 -6.03 16.31
C HIS A 293 8.86 -5.05 15.14
N VAL A 294 9.62 -3.97 15.19
CA VAL A 294 9.51 -2.90 14.23
C VAL A 294 10.87 -2.53 13.65
N ASN A 295 10.97 -2.55 12.31
CA ASN A 295 12.10 -1.98 11.57
C ASN A 295 11.71 -0.59 11.06
N ILE A 296 12.46 0.44 11.46
CA ILE A 296 12.31 1.81 10.95
C ILE A 296 13.61 2.15 10.22
N VAL A 297 13.60 2.01 8.90
CA VAL A 297 14.82 2.05 8.09
C VAL A 297 14.72 3.13 7.02
N ASN A 298 15.67 4.06 7.01
CA ASN A 298 15.83 5.05 5.94
C ASN A 298 14.55 5.89 5.67
N ASN A 299 13.77 6.21 6.72
CA ASN A 299 12.63 7.11 6.57
C ASN A 299 13.08 8.55 6.77
N TYR A 300 12.51 9.48 6.01
CA TYR A 300 12.77 10.90 6.08
C TYR A 300 11.66 11.62 6.82
N TYR A 301 11.99 12.25 7.95
CA TYR A 301 11.06 13.03 8.76
C TYR A 301 11.36 14.52 8.63
N LYS A 302 10.43 15.27 8.05
CA LYS A 302 10.58 16.71 7.86
C LYS A 302 9.47 17.48 8.59
N PRO A 303 9.79 18.22 9.67
CA PRO A 303 8.82 19.13 10.26
C PRO A 303 8.43 20.21 9.26
N GLY A 304 7.18 20.64 9.32
CA GLY A 304 6.64 21.67 8.44
C GLY A 304 5.99 22.82 9.20
N PRO A 305 5.23 23.67 8.52
CA PRO A 305 4.58 24.84 9.14
C PRO A 305 3.61 24.50 10.27
N ALA A 306 2.93 23.34 10.22
CA ALA A 306 2.02 22.91 11.27
C ALA A 306 2.73 22.24 12.45
N THR A 307 4.00 21.87 12.30
CA THR A 307 4.76 21.22 13.37
C THR A 307 5.14 22.23 14.45
N PRO A 308 4.71 22.05 15.72
CA PRO A 308 4.93 23.05 16.76
C PRO A 308 6.42 23.36 16.98
N THR A 309 6.74 24.64 17.04
CA THR A 309 8.06 25.15 17.40
C THR A 309 8.26 25.12 18.91
N GLY A 310 9.51 25.00 19.35
CA GLY A 310 9.83 25.04 20.78
C GLY A 310 9.38 23.83 21.60
N THR A 311 9.00 22.73 20.96
CA THR A 311 8.59 21.50 21.60
C THR A 311 9.48 20.32 21.19
N SER A 312 9.58 19.30 22.05
CA SER A 312 10.27 18.05 21.73
C SER A 312 9.67 17.29 20.54
N LYS A 313 8.43 17.62 20.15
CA LYS A 313 7.71 17.00 19.03
C LYS A 313 8.35 17.31 17.68
N ARG A 314 9.00 18.47 17.55
CA ARG A 314 9.60 18.93 16.30
C ARG A 314 10.75 18.04 15.84
N GLY A 315 11.62 17.66 16.75
CA GLY A 315 12.78 16.79 16.46
C GLY A 315 12.54 15.30 16.71
N ARG A 316 11.32 14.92 17.10
CA ARG A 316 11.02 13.56 17.49
C ARG A 316 10.62 12.71 16.28
N ILE A 317 11.36 11.65 16.00
CA ILE A 317 11.04 10.67 14.98
C ILE A 317 9.98 9.70 15.49
N ILE A 318 10.19 9.10 16.66
CA ILE A 318 9.26 8.15 17.26
C ILE A 318 9.10 8.40 18.76
N ALA A 319 7.89 8.17 19.28
CA ALA A 319 7.61 7.98 20.69
C ALA A 319 7.22 6.51 20.92
N ILE A 320 8.07 5.79 21.64
CA ILE A 320 7.85 4.37 21.93
C ILE A 320 6.88 4.26 23.10
N ASP A 321 5.81 3.51 22.91
CA ASP A 321 4.89 3.14 23.98
C ASP A 321 5.16 1.71 24.47
N LYS A 322 4.84 1.43 25.72
CA LYS A 322 4.93 0.10 26.31
C LYS A 322 3.56 -0.53 26.39
N LYS A 323 3.49 -1.84 26.16
CA LYS A 323 2.27 -2.59 26.42
C LYS A 323 2.04 -2.67 27.93
N THR A 324 0.87 -2.22 28.38
CA THR A 324 0.38 -2.45 29.72
C THR A 324 -0.53 -3.67 29.71
N SER A 325 -0.13 -4.75 30.36
CA SER A 325 -1.01 -5.89 30.64
C SER A 325 -1.57 -5.78 32.06
N ASP A 326 -2.68 -6.43 32.34
CA ASP A 326 -3.25 -6.53 33.70
C ASP A 326 -2.35 -7.36 34.67
N SER A 327 -1.36 -8.05 34.15
CA SER A 327 -0.23 -8.63 34.90
C SER A 327 0.97 -7.70 34.71
N ASP A 328 1.72 -7.41 35.77
CA ASP A 328 2.86 -6.48 35.83
C ASP A 328 4.00 -6.66 34.79
N LYS A 329 3.77 -7.46 33.77
CA LYS A 329 4.69 -7.64 32.63
C LYS A 329 4.52 -6.53 31.62
N GLN A 330 5.46 -5.61 31.58
CA GLN A 330 5.56 -4.56 30.59
C GLN A 330 6.35 -5.08 29.38
N SER A 331 5.76 -5.02 28.19
CA SER A 331 6.46 -5.35 26.95
C SER A 331 6.77 -4.07 26.18
N TYR A 332 8.00 -3.93 25.74
CA TYR A 332 8.48 -2.85 24.88
C TYR A 332 8.66 -3.36 23.46
N PRO A 333 8.55 -2.51 22.45
CA PRO A 333 8.83 -2.91 21.09
C PRO A 333 10.30 -3.32 20.92
N CYS A 334 10.52 -4.39 20.17
CA CYS A 334 11.84 -4.68 19.62
C CYS A 334 12.04 -3.78 18.39
N LEU A 335 12.89 -2.78 18.52
CA LEU A 335 13.06 -1.73 17.51
C LEU A 335 14.44 -1.83 16.87
N LEU A 336 14.49 -2.05 15.56
CA LEU A 336 15.68 -1.78 14.75
C LEU A 336 15.50 -0.42 14.07
N TYR A 337 16.34 0.54 14.44
CA TYR A 337 16.35 1.86 13.83
C TYR A 337 17.67 2.07 13.09
N THR A 338 17.58 2.30 11.80
CA THR A 338 18.69 2.77 10.97
C THR A 338 18.17 3.90 10.09
N SER A 339 18.63 5.12 10.33
CA SER A 339 18.34 6.25 9.46
C SER A 339 19.50 7.20 9.42
N PRO A 340 19.98 7.57 8.26
CA PRO A 340 20.56 8.88 8.11
C PRO A 340 19.39 9.87 8.13
N SER A 341 19.00 10.36 9.32
CA SER A 341 18.18 11.58 9.33
C SER A 341 19.09 12.70 8.87
N PRO A 342 18.79 13.38 7.74
CA PRO A 342 19.48 14.61 7.46
C PRO A 342 19.22 15.56 8.63
N ARG A 343 20.26 15.94 9.31
CA ARG A 343 20.22 17.09 10.22
C ARG A 343 20.36 18.32 9.32
N ASP A 344 19.26 18.99 9.06
CA ASP A 344 19.26 20.36 8.56
C ASP A 344 19.31 21.32 9.73
#